data_04a1cb0e4a1849d9959ec654719ee318
#
_entry.id   04a1cb0e4a1849d9959ec654719ee318
#
_cell.length_a   1.000
_cell.length_b   1.000
_cell.length_c   1.000
_cell.angle_alpha   90.00
_cell.angle_beta   90.00
_cell.angle_gamma   90.00
#
_symmetry.space_group_name_H-M   'P 1'
#
loop_
_entity.id
_entity.type
_entity.pdbx_description
1 polymer ?
#
loop_
_entity_poly.entity_id
_entity_poly.type
_entity_poly.pdbx_seq_one_letter_code
_entity_poly.pdbx_strand_id
1 'polypeptide(L)'
;MTTGGAEVNTTGTAFVIGNGTSSSALSNAFSVQYDGTVKAKSTITASTTADYAEFFEWEDKNPDNEDRVGYFVTLNGDKIRIATNEDNYILGVVSGEPFVLGNGDCDTWNGMFLRDEFRRTIYEPAPKMVEVDITEEREEKYTDEETGEEKTRTVKVVVGTELKEVEGEFEGTRPKLNPEYDNTQTYISRFERKEWAPIGMLGVLAVRHDGTAKVNGYVTVNADGIATACERNTENAYRVIKNNSDYVVEIIFR
;
A
#
# COMPACT_ATOMS: atom_id res chain seq x y z
N MET A 1 -7.39 -8.66 -28.53
CA MET A 1 -8.22 -7.83 -27.64
C MET A 1 -9.69 -8.19 -27.91
N THR A 2 -10.36 -8.75 -26.94
CA THR A 2 -11.79 -8.99 -27.05
C THR A 2 -12.51 -7.65 -26.95
N THR A 3 -13.36 -7.34 -27.92
CA THR A 3 -14.20 -6.13 -27.96
C THR A 3 -15.38 -6.22 -26.98
N GLY A 4 -15.07 -6.58 -25.72
CA GLY A 4 -16.09 -6.61 -24.68
C GLY A 4 -16.46 -5.19 -24.23
N GLY A 5 -17.74 -4.85 -24.26
CA GLY A 5 -18.23 -3.57 -23.75
C GLY A 5 -18.00 -3.44 -22.24
N ALA A 6 -17.50 -2.28 -21.81
CA ALA A 6 -17.35 -1.92 -20.42
C ALA A 6 -18.57 -1.13 -19.95
N GLU A 7 -19.04 -1.40 -18.74
CA GLU A 7 -19.97 -0.54 -18.03
C GLU A 7 -19.14 0.48 -17.23
N VAL A 8 -19.14 1.73 -17.67
CA VAL A 8 -18.35 2.81 -17.04
C VAL A 8 -19.31 3.75 -16.31
N ASN A 9 -19.14 3.85 -15.01
CA ASN A 9 -19.69 4.97 -14.25
C ASN A 9 -18.69 6.15 -14.35
N THR A 10 -19.02 7.14 -15.16
CA THR A 10 -18.14 8.27 -15.46
C THR A 10 -17.83 9.15 -14.23
N THR A 11 -18.58 9.01 -13.15
CA THR A 11 -18.36 9.78 -11.91
C THR A 11 -17.57 9.02 -10.85
N GLY A 12 -17.33 7.73 -11.01
CA GLY A 12 -16.71 6.91 -9.98
C GLY A 12 -15.60 5.97 -10.43
N THR A 13 -15.40 5.79 -11.76
CA THR A 13 -14.45 4.79 -12.28
C THR A 13 -13.26 5.45 -12.96
N ALA A 14 -12.06 5.21 -12.40
CA ALA A 14 -10.79 5.69 -12.95
C ALA A 14 -10.24 4.76 -14.05
N PHE A 15 -10.44 3.44 -13.88
CA PHE A 15 -9.95 2.43 -14.82
C PHE A 15 -10.90 1.24 -14.88
N VAL A 16 -11.12 0.68 -16.08
CA VAL A 16 -12.00 -0.49 -16.27
C VAL A 16 -11.52 -1.39 -17.38
N ILE A 17 -11.64 -2.71 -17.15
CA ILE A 17 -11.49 -3.74 -18.17
C ILE A 17 -12.88 -4.37 -18.39
N GLY A 18 -13.49 -4.09 -19.54
CA GLY A 18 -14.76 -4.67 -19.92
C GLY A 18 -14.65 -6.11 -20.43
N ASN A 19 -15.63 -6.95 -20.12
CA ASN A 19 -15.79 -8.29 -20.67
C ASN A 19 -17.23 -8.57 -21.12
N GLY A 20 -17.99 -7.53 -21.42
CA GLY A 20 -19.32 -7.65 -22.00
C GLY A 20 -19.26 -8.26 -23.41
N THR A 21 -20.36 -8.90 -23.84
CA THR A 21 -20.43 -9.62 -25.13
C THR A 21 -21.06 -8.79 -26.24
N SER A 22 -21.74 -7.69 -25.90
CA SER A 22 -22.36 -6.77 -26.87
C SER A 22 -22.65 -5.42 -26.22
N SER A 23 -23.10 -4.43 -27.01
CA SER A 23 -23.53 -3.12 -26.50
C SER A 23 -24.77 -3.18 -25.58
N SER A 24 -25.55 -4.26 -25.66
CA SER A 24 -26.68 -4.52 -24.78
C SER A 24 -26.38 -5.48 -23.62
N ALA A 25 -25.18 -6.03 -23.57
CA ALA A 25 -24.71 -6.94 -22.53
C ALA A 25 -23.33 -6.50 -22.01
N LEU A 26 -23.30 -5.30 -21.43
CA LEU A 26 -22.12 -4.71 -20.83
C LEU A 26 -21.75 -5.42 -19.52
N SER A 27 -20.46 -5.56 -19.25
CA SER A 27 -19.93 -6.14 -18.01
C SER A 27 -18.48 -5.74 -17.80
N ASN A 28 -18.07 -5.59 -16.54
CA ASN A 28 -16.69 -5.32 -16.15
C ASN A 28 -16.06 -6.58 -15.57
N ALA A 29 -14.88 -6.96 -16.06
CA ALA A 29 -14.04 -7.99 -15.47
C ALA A 29 -13.26 -7.44 -14.27
N PHE A 30 -12.81 -6.19 -14.38
CA PHE A 30 -11.99 -5.51 -13.37
C PHE A 30 -12.24 -4.00 -13.45
N SER A 31 -12.28 -3.32 -12.30
CA SER A 31 -12.35 -1.87 -12.26
C SER A 31 -11.64 -1.30 -11.03
N VAL A 32 -11.09 -0.09 -11.19
CA VAL A 32 -10.56 0.75 -10.11
C VAL A 32 -11.38 2.02 -10.06
N GLN A 33 -11.86 2.39 -8.89
CA GLN A 33 -12.61 3.62 -8.67
C GLN A 33 -11.65 4.76 -8.26
N TYR A 34 -12.08 6.01 -8.38
CA TYR A 34 -11.26 7.17 -7.97
C TYR A 34 -10.96 7.21 -6.47
N ASP A 35 -11.74 6.54 -5.64
CA ASP A 35 -11.50 6.38 -4.20
C ASP A 35 -10.48 5.27 -3.87
N GLY A 36 -9.89 4.62 -4.88
CA GLY A 36 -8.97 3.50 -4.72
C GLY A 36 -9.64 2.13 -4.59
N THR A 37 -10.98 2.04 -4.58
CA THR A 37 -11.67 0.75 -4.53
C THR A 37 -11.38 -0.07 -5.77
N VAL A 38 -10.93 -1.32 -5.57
CA VAL A 38 -10.68 -2.31 -6.63
C VAL A 38 -11.79 -3.35 -6.62
N LYS A 39 -12.39 -3.61 -7.79
CA LYS A 39 -13.42 -4.63 -7.99
C LYS A 39 -12.99 -5.62 -9.06
N ALA A 40 -12.89 -6.90 -8.69
CA ALA A 40 -12.70 -8.01 -9.61
C ALA A 40 -13.97 -8.86 -9.65
N LYS A 41 -14.43 -9.24 -10.86
CA LYS A 41 -15.65 -10.04 -11.04
C LYS A 41 -15.46 -11.49 -10.61
N SER A 42 -14.23 -11.97 -10.56
CA SER A 42 -13.91 -13.36 -10.27
C SER A 42 -12.68 -13.46 -9.36
N THR A 43 -12.15 -14.66 -9.22
CA THR A 43 -11.01 -14.98 -8.38
C THR A 43 -9.77 -14.16 -8.75
N ILE A 44 -9.06 -13.65 -7.74
CA ILE A 44 -7.68 -13.15 -7.85
C ILE A 44 -6.74 -14.31 -7.56
N THR A 45 -5.84 -14.63 -8.51
CA THR A 45 -4.93 -15.77 -8.40
C THR A 45 -3.48 -15.27 -8.27
N ALA A 46 -2.78 -15.73 -7.22
CA ALA A 46 -1.35 -15.61 -7.11
C ALA A 46 -0.64 -16.83 -7.74
N SER A 47 0.56 -16.64 -8.24
CA SER A 47 1.32 -17.71 -8.88
C SER A 47 2.07 -18.60 -7.89
N THR A 48 2.57 -18.06 -6.78
CA THR A 48 3.55 -18.74 -5.92
C THR A 48 3.28 -18.59 -4.42
N THR A 49 2.63 -17.52 -3.98
CA THR A 49 2.43 -17.18 -2.57
C THR A 49 0.99 -17.35 -2.13
N ALA A 50 0.74 -17.67 -0.87
CA ALA A 50 -0.57 -18.08 -0.38
C ALA A 50 -0.90 -17.54 1.02
N ASP A 51 -0.19 -16.50 1.48
CA ASP A 51 -0.41 -15.92 2.79
C ASP A 51 -0.98 -14.50 2.75
N TYR A 52 -1.71 -14.17 3.79
CA TYR A 52 -2.11 -12.79 4.13
C TYR A 52 -1.15 -12.27 5.19
N ALA A 53 -0.58 -11.10 4.96
CA ALA A 53 0.32 -10.42 5.89
C ALA A 53 -0.11 -8.97 6.13
N GLU A 54 0.37 -8.41 7.23
CA GLU A 54 0.33 -6.97 7.49
C GLU A 54 1.70 -6.47 7.93
N PHE A 55 2.01 -5.21 7.62
CA PHE A 55 3.22 -4.57 8.14
C PHE A 55 3.10 -4.24 9.62
N PHE A 56 4.14 -4.62 10.37
CA PHE A 56 4.35 -4.23 11.76
C PHE A 56 5.75 -3.65 11.95
N GLU A 57 5.88 -2.69 12.85
CA GLU A 57 7.16 -2.09 13.23
C GLU A 57 7.85 -2.96 14.28
N TRP A 58 9.15 -3.21 14.09
CA TRP A 58 10.00 -3.86 15.10
C TRP A 58 10.18 -2.95 16.32
N GLU A 59 10.07 -3.52 17.51
CA GLU A 59 10.32 -2.82 18.79
C GLU A 59 11.76 -2.29 18.85
N ASP A 60 12.74 -3.09 18.39
CA ASP A 60 14.15 -2.73 18.32
C ASP A 60 14.54 -1.98 17.04
N LYS A 61 13.58 -1.75 16.12
CA LYS A 61 13.78 -1.10 14.81
C LYS A 61 14.77 -1.81 13.89
N ASN A 62 15.14 -3.05 14.19
CA ASN A 62 16.11 -3.85 13.43
C ASN A 62 17.38 -3.05 13.02
N PRO A 63 18.18 -2.52 13.96
CA PRO A 63 19.24 -1.55 13.69
C PRO A 63 20.31 -2.09 12.74
N ASP A 64 20.56 -3.39 12.78
CA ASP A 64 21.60 -4.06 11.98
C ASP A 64 21.07 -4.60 10.64
N ASN A 65 19.78 -4.34 10.33
CA ASN A 65 19.12 -4.82 9.12
C ASN A 65 19.25 -6.34 8.93
N GLU A 66 18.99 -7.08 10.01
CA GLU A 66 19.06 -8.54 10.01
C GLU A 66 17.94 -9.14 9.13
N ASP A 67 18.27 -10.22 8.43
CA ASP A 67 17.26 -11.06 7.75
C ASP A 67 16.49 -11.89 8.79
N ARG A 68 15.29 -11.45 9.10
CA ARG A 68 14.38 -12.08 10.05
C ARG A 68 13.23 -12.87 9.39
N VAL A 69 13.29 -13.10 8.08
CA VAL A 69 12.30 -13.90 7.37
C VAL A 69 12.24 -15.32 7.94
N GLY A 70 11.03 -15.82 8.19
CA GLY A 70 10.77 -17.15 8.72
C GLY A 70 10.87 -17.29 10.25
N TYR A 71 11.11 -16.21 10.99
CA TYR A 71 10.99 -16.19 12.45
C TYR A 71 9.54 -15.97 12.89
N PHE A 72 9.14 -16.63 13.98
CA PHE A 72 7.89 -16.33 14.66
C PHE A 72 7.99 -15.01 15.42
N VAL A 73 6.90 -14.26 15.44
CA VAL A 73 6.82 -12.98 16.14
C VAL A 73 5.61 -12.92 17.07
N THR A 74 5.76 -12.13 18.13
CA THR A 74 4.70 -11.76 19.06
C THR A 74 4.59 -10.25 19.19
N LEU A 75 3.55 -9.76 19.84
CA LEU A 75 3.30 -8.35 20.07
C LEU A 75 3.84 -7.87 21.42
N ASN A 76 4.39 -6.66 21.42
CA ASN A 76 4.57 -5.81 22.60
C ASN A 76 3.90 -4.46 22.33
N GLY A 77 2.67 -4.28 22.84
CA GLY A 77 1.82 -3.15 22.42
C GLY A 77 1.42 -3.27 20.95
N ASP A 78 1.78 -2.26 20.14
CA ASP A 78 1.54 -2.21 18.70
C ASP A 78 2.76 -2.61 17.84
N LYS A 79 3.87 -3.00 18.52
CA LYS A 79 5.12 -3.41 17.87
C LYS A 79 5.37 -4.90 18.01
N ILE A 80 6.25 -5.40 17.16
CA ILE A 80 6.64 -6.82 17.16
C ILE A 80 8.05 -7.01 17.70
N ARG A 81 8.25 -8.19 18.26
CA ARG A 81 9.57 -8.78 18.54
C ARG A 81 9.58 -10.25 18.15
N ILE A 82 10.77 -10.83 18.03
CA ILE A 82 10.91 -12.28 17.86
C ILE A 82 10.25 -12.97 19.05
N ALA A 83 9.40 -13.95 18.76
CA ALA A 83 8.71 -14.74 19.76
C ALA A 83 9.64 -15.78 20.40
N THR A 84 9.31 -16.23 21.57
CA THR A 84 9.98 -17.33 22.29
C THR A 84 8.97 -18.36 22.77
N ASN A 85 9.45 -19.47 23.30
CA ASN A 85 8.60 -20.50 23.91
C ASN A 85 7.91 -20.06 25.22
N GLU A 86 8.24 -18.88 25.73
CA GLU A 86 7.59 -18.28 26.92
C GLU A 86 6.36 -17.44 26.56
N ASP A 87 6.20 -17.13 25.26
CA ASP A 87 5.10 -16.33 24.77
C ASP A 87 3.82 -17.17 24.61
N ASN A 88 2.74 -16.71 25.22
CA ASN A 88 1.42 -17.34 25.13
C ASN A 88 0.62 -16.90 23.90
N TYR A 89 1.15 -15.96 23.11
CA TYR A 89 0.53 -15.46 21.89
C TYR A 89 1.57 -15.32 20.78
N ILE A 90 1.28 -15.93 19.63
CA ILE A 90 2.07 -15.80 18.42
C ILE A 90 1.23 -15.03 17.40
N LEU A 91 1.70 -13.84 17.01
CA LEU A 91 1.03 -13.02 15.99
C LEU A 91 1.10 -13.68 14.61
N GLY A 92 2.28 -14.13 14.24
CA GLY A 92 2.54 -14.68 12.92
C GLY A 92 3.99 -15.04 12.69
N VAL A 93 4.37 -15.06 11.43
CA VAL A 93 5.74 -15.34 10.95
C VAL A 93 6.15 -14.24 10.00
N VAL A 94 7.41 -13.80 10.07
CA VAL A 94 7.94 -12.84 9.09
C VAL A 94 7.87 -13.44 7.69
N SER A 95 7.01 -12.91 6.83
CA SER A 95 6.80 -13.39 5.46
C SER A 95 7.84 -12.79 4.52
N GLY A 96 8.36 -13.61 3.60
CA GLY A 96 9.29 -13.14 2.57
C GLY A 96 8.59 -12.48 1.39
N GLU A 97 7.41 -13.01 1.00
CA GLU A 97 6.67 -12.54 -0.19
C GLU A 97 5.17 -12.86 -0.01
N PRO A 98 4.41 -11.99 0.71
CA PRO A 98 3.00 -12.24 0.93
C PRO A 98 2.16 -12.02 -0.34
N PHE A 99 1.06 -12.77 -0.46
CA PHE A 99 0.09 -12.58 -1.56
C PHE A 99 -0.78 -11.33 -1.34
N VAL A 100 -1.27 -11.14 -0.13
CA VAL A 100 -2.02 -9.95 0.26
C VAL A 100 -1.31 -9.27 1.41
N LEU A 101 -1.09 -7.98 1.26
CA LEU A 101 -0.37 -7.20 2.26
C LEU A 101 -1.20 -6.02 2.73
N GLY A 102 -1.59 -6.06 4.00
CA GLY A 102 -2.27 -4.98 4.70
C GLY A 102 -1.33 -4.02 5.39
N ASN A 103 -1.90 -2.93 5.92
CA ASN A 103 -1.17 -1.89 6.67
C ASN A 103 0.03 -1.33 5.89
N GLY A 104 -0.04 -1.37 4.55
CA GLY A 104 0.93 -0.74 3.66
C GLY A 104 0.71 0.77 3.58
N ASP A 105 1.64 1.42 2.93
CA ASP A 105 1.53 2.80 2.49
C ASP A 105 1.29 2.79 0.98
N CYS A 106 0.33 3.53 0.50
CA CYS A 106 0.06 3.66 -0.94
C CYS A 106 0.80 4.89 -1.48
N ASP A 107 2.12 4.80 -1.63
CA ASP A 107 3.02 5.86 -2.12
C ASP A 107 2.96 7.17 -1.33
N THR A 108 2.42 7.12 -0.08
CA THR A 108 2.31 8.27 0.82
C THR A 108 2.65 7.85 2.25
N TRP A 109 3.22 8.78 3.02
CA TRP A 109 3.50 8.53 4.43
C TRP A 109 2.23 8.18 5.21
N ASN A 110 2.29 7.10 5.95
CA ASN A 110 1.25 6.77 6.92
C ASN A 110 1.23 7.86 8.00
N GLY A 111 0.05 8.48 8.20
CA GLY A 111 -0.07 9.64 9.08
C GLY A 111 -0.09 10.99 8.36
N MET A 112 0.07 11.03 7.03
CA MET A 112 -0.11 12.24 6.23
C MET A 112 -1.50 12.87 6.44
N PHE A 113 -2.54 12.03 6.53
CA PHE A 113 -3.92 12.48 6.74
C PHE A 113 -4.42 12.11 8.13
N LEU A 114 -5.21 12.99 8.73
CA LEU A 114 -5.89 12.73 10.00
C LEU A 114 -6.89 11.57 9.85
N ARG A 115 -6.95 10.73 10.87
CA ARG A 115 -7.91 9.64 11.01
C ARG A 115 -8.63 9.74 12.35
N ASP A 116 -9.89 9.30 12.38
CA ASP A 116 -10.62 9.14 13.64
C ASP A 116 -10.15 7.90 14.41
N GLU A 117 -10.76 7.68 15.59
CA GLU A 117 -10.47 6.54 16.47
C GLU A 117 -10.79 5.16 15.84
N PHE A 118 -11.55 5.13 14.74
CA PHE A 118 -11.85 3.94 13.95
C PHE A 118 -10.98 3.82 12.69
N ARG A 119 -9.92 4.64 12.57
CA ARG A 119 -9.01 4.71 11.42
C ARG A 119 -9.65 5.22 10.12
N ARG A 120 -10.84 5.83 10.16
CA ARG A 120 -11.47 6.42 8.98
C ARG A 120 -10.82 7.78 8.69
N THR A 121 -10.55 8.04 7.43
CA THR A 121 -9.99 9.34 7.01
C THR A 121 -10.97 10.46 7.34
N ILE A 122 -10.48 11.52 7.97
CA ILE A 122 -11.23 12.75 8.22
C ILE A 122 -11.13 13.62 6.98
N TYR A 123 -12.27 14.14 6.52
CA TYR A 123 -12.36 15.02 5.36
C TYR A 123 -12.69 16.44 5.78
N GLU A 124 -12.24 17.41 4.99
CA GLU A 124 -12.57 18.82 5.10
C GLU A 124 -13.06 19.36 3.76
N PRO A 125 -13.78 20.49 3.69
CA PRO A 125 -14.13 21.13 2.42
C PRO A 125 -12.87 21.39 1.59
N ALA A 126 -12.88 20.99 0.32
CA ALA A 126 -11.79 21.28 -0.60
C ALA A 126 -11.95 22.70 -1.15
N PRO A 127 -10.89 23.55 -1.14
CA PRO A 127 -10.97 24.85 -1.79
C PRO A 127 -11.25 24.66 -3.29
N LYS A 128 -12.04 25.55 -3.85
CA LYS A 128 -12.28 25.59 -5.28
C LYS A 128 -11.01 26.06 -5.99
N MET A 129 -10.58 25.27 -6.95
CA MET A 129 -9.42 25.59 -7.79
C MET A 129 -9.89 26.15 -9.13
N VAL A 130 -9.25 27.22 -9.59
CA VAL A 130 -9.47 27.76 -10.94
C VAL A 130 -8.14 27.84 -11.69
N GLU A 131 -8.21 27.57 -12.97
CA GLU A 131 -7.06 27.71 -13.85
C GLU A 131 -6.88 29.20 -14.20
N VAL A 132 -5.68 29.73 -13.94
CA VAL A 132 -5.31 31.12 -14.27
C VAL A 132 -4.10 31.14 -15.17
N ASP A 133 -4.08 32.05 -16.10
CA ASP A 133 -2.99 32.21 -17.03
C ASP A 133 -1.73 32.77 -16.35
N ILE A 134 -0.60 32.13 -16.58
CA ILE A 134 0.73 32.66 -16.25
C ILE A 134 1.15 33.54 -17.43
N THR A 135 1.35 34.83 -17.20
CA THR A 135 1.74 35.77 -18.24
C THR A 135 3.12 36.33 -18.00
N GLU A 136 3.91 36.43 -19.06
CA GLU A 136 5.18 37.16 -19.09
C GLU A 136 5.04 38.44 -19.92
N GLU A 137 5.72 39.50 -19.50
CA GLU A 137 5.85 40.70 -20.30
C GLU A 137 6.98 40.56 -21.30
N ARG A 138 6.67 40.74 -22.58
CA ARG A 138 7.66 40.72 -23.66
C ARG A 138 7.58 42.01 -24.45
N GLU A 139 8.73 42.51 -24.87
CA GLU A 139 8.81 43.63 -25.81
C GLU A 139 8.56 43.11 -27.24
N GLU A 140 7.59 43.69 -27.90
CA GLU A 140 7.27 43.45 -29.30
C GLU A 140 7.48 44.72 -30.13
N LYS A 141 8.26 44.59 -31.20
CA LYS A 141 8.42 45.67 -32.18
C LYS A 141 7.25 45.67 -33.13
N TYR A 142 6.71 46.80 -33.42
CA TYR A 142 5.69 46.99 -34.41
C TYR A 142 5.95 48.25 -35.25
N THR A 143 5.44 48.30 -36.46
CA THR A 143 5.49 49.50 -37.31
C THR A 143 4.20 50.29 -37.07
N ASP A 144 4.37 51.55 -36.72
CA ASP A 144 3.25 52.47 -36.61
C ASP A 144 2.66 52.75 -37.99
N GLU A 145 1.39 52.43 -38.17
CA GLU A 145 0.70 52.51 -39.47
C GLU A 145 0.55 53.95 -39.98
N GLU A 146 0.56 54.96 -39.10
CA GLU A 146 0.42 56.37 -39.51
C GLU A 146 1.76 57.02 -39.87
N THR A 147 2.83 56.66 -39.16
CA THR A 147 4.14 57.29 -39.30
C THR A 147 5.17 56.42 -40.03
N GLY A 148 4.93 55.11 -40.18
CA GLY A 148 5.88 54.16 -40.75
C GLY A 148 7.10 53.89 -39.91
N GLU A 149 7.15 54.36 -38.68
CA GLU A 149 8.28 54.16 -37.74
C GLU A 149 8.17 52.87 -36.96
N GLU A 150 9.32 52.22 -36.70
CA GLU A 150 9.38 51.10 -35.75
C GLU A 150 9.25 51.59 -34.33
N LYS A 151 8.27 51.07 -33.60
CA LYS A 151 8.03 51.35 -32.18
C LYS A 151 8.05 50.03 -31.40
N THR A 152 8.34 50.12 -30.09
CA THR A 152 8.32 48.96 -29.20
C THR A 152 7.14 49.12 -28.23
N ARG A 153 6.40 48.01 -28.02
CA ARG A 153 5.35 47.93 -27.01
C ARG A 153 5.58 46.70 -26.10
N THR A 154 5.20 46.81 -24.85
CA THR A 154 5.16 45.70 -23.94
C THR A 154 3.84 44.95 -24.10
N VAL A 155 3.90 43.66 -24.40
CA VAL A 155 2.73 42.80 -24.52
C VAL A 155 2.80 41.71 -23.46
N LYS A 156 1.65 41.35 -22.89
CA LYS A 156 1.55 40.18 -22.02
C LYS A 156 1.27 38.96 -22.86
N VAL A 157 2.14 37.98 -22.76
CA VAL A 157 2.04 36.70 -23.48
C VAL A 157 1.76 35.60 -22.46
N VAL A 158 0.73 34.81 -22.70
CA VAL A 158 0.44 33.62 -21.88
C VAL A 158 1.51 32.57 -22.15
N VAL A 159 2.23 32.15 -21.10
CA VAL A 159 3.32 31.17 -21.18
C VAL A 159 2.96 29.84 -20.53
N GLY A 160 1.82 29.79 -19.85
CA GLY A 160 1.32 28.58 -19.20
C GLY A 160 0.07 28.88 -18.37
N THR A 161 -0.41 27.86 -17.67
CA THR A 161 -1.52 28.01 -16.72
C THR A 161 -1.10 27.40 -15.37
N GLU A 162 -1.66 27.92 -14.28
CA GLU A 162 -1.51 27.38 -12.94
C GLU A 162 -2.89 27.31 -12.26
N LEU A 163 -3.04 26.34 -11.31
CA LEU A 163 -4.23 26.24 -10.51
C LEU A 163 -4.09 27.14 -9.28
N LYS A 164 -5.08 28.04 -9.06
CA LYS A 164 -5.16 28.88 -7.86
C LYS A 164 -6.42 28.60 -7.07
N GLU A 165 -6.29 28.65 -5.73
CA GLU A 165 -7.42 28.59 -4.83
C GLU A 165 -8.25 29.87 -4.91
N VAL A 166 -9.58 29.73 -4.95
CA VAL A 166 -10.52 30.86 -4.84
C VAL A 166 -10.85 31.01 -3.35
N GLU A 167 -10.46 32.15 -2.77
CA GLU A 167 -10.65 32.41 -1.36
C GLU A 167 -12.14 32.37 -0.97
N GLY A 168 -12.47 31.54 0.04
CA GLY A 168 -13.82 31.40 0.57
C GLY A 168 -14.77 30.54 -0.29
N GLU A 169 -14.34 30.02 -1.45
CA GLU A 169 -15.13 29.09 -2.24
C GLU A 169 -14.62 27.65 -2.07
N PHE A 170 -15.55 26.71 -1.95
CA PHE A 170 -15.24 25.29 -1.76
C PHE A 170 -15.97 24.43 -2.80
N GLU A 171 -15.31 23.37 -3.27
CA GLU A 171 -15.88 22.41 -4.21
C GLU A 171 -15.44 20.99 -3.84
N GLY A 172 -16.41 20.18 -3.34
CA GLY A 172 -16.14 18.84 -2.86
C GLY A 172 -15.46 18.79 -1.49
N THR A 173 -14.76 17.69 -1.24
CA THR A 173 -14.02 17.45 0.01
C THR A 173 -12.65 16.84 -0.30
N ARG A 174 -11.68 17.12 0.56
CA ARG A 174 -10.34 16.51 0.51
C ARG A 174 -9.99 15.86 1.85
N PRO A 175 -9.11 14.82 1.87
CA PRO A 175 -8.56 14.33 3.13
C PRO A 175 -7.88 15.46 3.90
N LYS A 176 -8.16 15.56 5.20
CA LYS A 176 -7.59 16.57 6.06
C LYS A 176 -6.14 16.23 6.39
N LEU A 177 -5.21 17.12 6.07
CA LEU A 177 -3.80 16.95 6.39
C LEU A 177 -3.59 16.93 7.91
N ASN A 178 -2.67 16.06 8.35
CA ASN A 178 -2.17 16.07 9.71
C ASN A 178 -1.25 17.28 9.90
N PRO A 179 -1.50 18.18 10.88
CA PRO A 179 -0.62 19.33 11.12
C PRO A 179 0.83 18.96 11.50
N GLU A 180 1.04 17.74 12.01
CA GLU A 180 2.37 17.23 12.36
C GLU A 180 3.09 16.56 11.18
N TYR A 181 2.44 16.50 10.01
CA TYR A 181 3.04 15.90 8.83
C TYR A 181 4.13 16.82 8.24
N ASP A 182 5.35 16.26 8.15
CA ASP A 182 6.47 16.94 7.52
C ASP A 182 6.51 16.63 6.01
N ASN A 183 6.09 17.59 5.20
CA ASN A 183 6.05 17.47 3.74
C ASN A 183 7.42 17.64 3.06
N THR A 184 8.48 17.91 3.81
CA THR A 184 9.85 18.02 3.27
C THR A 184 10.58 16.68 3.22
N GLN A 185 10.05 15.66 3.90
CA GLN A 185 10.62 14.32 3.89
C GLN A 185 10.34 13.60 2.58
N THR A 186 11.39 13.02 2.00
CA THR A 186 11.23 12.10 0.87
C THR A 186 10.53 10.83 1.35
N TYR A 187 9.44 10.46 0.67
CA TYR A 187 8.73 9.22 0.97
C TYR A 187 9.62 7.99 0.73
N ILE A 188 9.65 7.09 1.70
CA ILE A 188 10.31 5.78 1.64
C ILE A 188 9.28 4.72 2.00
N SER A 189 9.03 3.76 1.11
CA SER A 189 8.09 2.67 1.31
C SER A 189 8.44 1.82 2.55
N ARG A 190 7.43 1.26 3.21
CA ARG A 190 7.65 0.30 4.32
C ARG A 190 8.45 -0.91 3.91
N PHE A 191 8.40 -1.32 2.64
CA PHE A 191 9.25 -2.38 2.10
C PHE A 191 10.75 -2.06 2.14
N GLU A 192 11.11 -0.79 2.06
CA GLU A 192 12.50 -0.34 2.03
C GLU A 192 13.02 0.09 3.41
N ARG A 193 12.12 0.11 4.41
CA ARG A 193 12.44 0.52 5.77
C ARG A 193 12.66 -0.70 6.67
N LYS A 194 13.89 -0.88 7.16
CA LYS A 194 14.33 -2.03 7.97
C LYS A 194 13.57 -2.21 9.29
N GLU A 195 12.98 -1.13 9.82
CA GLU A 195 12.18 -1.17 11.03
C GLU A 195 10.78 -1.76 10.83
N TRP A 196 10.36 -2.07 9.60
CA TRP A 196 9.10 -2.69 9.27
C TRP A 196 9.28 -4.08 8.68
N ALA A 197 8.35 -4.97 8.97
CA ALA A 197 8.31 -6.30 8.36
C ALA A 197 6.87 -6.73 8.03
N PRO A 198 6.64 -7.42 6.90
CA PRO A 198 5.37 -8.07 6.62
C PRO A 198 5.25 -9.33 7.49
N ILE A 199 4.20 -9.42 8.30
CA ILE A 199 3.93 -10.57 9.16
C ILE A 199 2.78 -11.37 8.59
N GLY A 200 3.07 -12.58 8.15
CA GLY A 200 2.09 -13.55 7.69
C GLY A 200 1.26 -14.05 8.87
N MET A 201 -0.07 -13.84 8.80
CA MET A 201 -1.00 -14.17 9.88
C MET A 201 -2.02 -15.23 9.49
N LEU A 202 -2.06 -15.60 8.23
CA LEU A 202 -3.01 -16.61 7.72
C LEU A 202 -2.46 -17.24 6.45
N GLY A 203 -2.55 -18.56 6.34
CA GLY A 203 -2.21 -19.29 5.12
C GLY A 203 -1.05 -20.26 5.25
N VAL A 204 -0.31 -20.43 4.18
CA VAL A 204 0.90 -21.28 4.15
C VAL A 204 2.11 -20.37 4.36
N LEU A 205 2.85 -20.61 5.44
CA LEU A 205 4.02 -19.81 5.80
C LEU A 205 5.28 -20.69 5.84
N ALA A 206 6.37 -20.15 5.29
CA ALA A 206 7.70 -20.74 5.40
C ALA A 206 8.35 -20.31 6.70
N VAL A 207 8.75 -21.25 7.56
CA VAL A 207 9.35 -21.01 8.86
C VAL A 207 10.70 -21.66 9.00
N ARG A 208 11.63 -20.98 9.67
CA ARG A 208 12.91 -21.58 10.09
C ARG A 208 12.66 -22.63 11.17
N HIS A 209 13.45 -23.71 11.19
CA HIS A 209 13.35 -24.75 12.21
C HIS A 209 14.71 -25.27 12.67
N ASP A 210 14.72 -25.89 13.84
CA ASP A 210 15.91 -26.42 14.52
C ASP A 210 16.36 -27.82 14.04
N GLY A 211 15.82 -28.30 12.92
CA GLY A 211 16.10 -29.63 12.38
C GLY A 211 15.18 -30.75 12.88
N THR A 212 14.30 -30.48 13.86
CA THR A 212 13.40 -31.48 14.44
C THR A 212 12.06 -31.63 13.71
N ALA A 213 11.67 -30.61 12.91
CA ALA A 213 10.41 -30.59 12.19
C ALA A 213 10.30 -31.73 11.16
N LYS A 214 9.10 -32.34 11.06
CA LYS A 214 8.81 -33.42 10.10
C LYS A 214 7.50 -33.17 9.40
N VAL A 215 7.45 -33.41 8.09
CA VAL A 215 6.21 -33.39 7.31
C VAL A 215 5.16 -34.29 7.96
N ASN A 216 3.94 -33.77 8.03
CA ASN A 216 2.83 -34.38 8.75
C ASN A 216 2.95 -34.36 10.30
N GLY A 217 4.02 -33.80 10.86
CA GLY A 217 4.16 -33.50 12.28
C GLY A 217 3.58 -32.14 12.67
N TYR A 218 3.86 -31.74 13.87
CA TYR A 218 3.51 -30.43 14.43
C TYR A 218 4.77 -29.76 14.96
N VAL A 219 4.77 -28.43 14.89
CA VAL A 219 5.84 -27.60 15.44
C VAL A 219 5.23 -26.44 16.24
N THR A 220 5.97 -25.98 17.22
CA THR A 220 5.71 -24.75 18.00
C THR A 220 6.97 -23.88 17.96
N VAL A 221 6.92 -22.71 18.58
CA VAL A 221 8.08 -21.81 18.69
C VAL A 221 9.02 -22.28 19.81
N ASN A 222 10.34 -22.22 19.58
CA ASN A 222 11.36 -22.44 20.59
C ASN A 222 11.90 -21.12 21.18
N ALA A 223 12.92 -21.19 22.05
CA ALA A 223 13.53 -20.03 22.68
C ALA A 223 14.21 -19.06 21.68
N ASP A 224 14.58 -19.54 20.50
CA ASP A 224 15.26 -18.77 19.45
C ASP A 224 14.29 -18.17 18.42
N GLY A 225 12.98 -18.34 18.60
CA GLY A 225 11.95 -17.83 17.68
C GLY A 225 11.76 -18.63 16.41
N ILE A 226 12.28 -19.85 16.34
CA ILE A 226 12.14 -20.76 15.23
C ILE A 226 11.30 -21.99 15.60
N ALA A 227 10.85 -22.76 14.61
CA ALA A 227 10.03 -23.93 14.82
C ALA A 227 10.82 -25.09 15.46
N THR A 228 10.22 -25.75 16.43
CA THR A 228 10.67 -27.03 17.02
C THR A 228 9.54 -28.05 17.04
N ALA A 229 9.86 -29.34 16.90
CA ALA A 229 8.83 -30.38 16.91
C ALA A 229 8.07 -30.42 18.24
N CYS A 230 6.76 -30.63 18.16
CA CYS A 230 5.90 -30.73 19.35
C CYS A 230 4.76 -31.74 19.12
N GLU A 231 4.04 -32.02 20.19
CA GLU A 231 2.79 -32.80 20.14
C GLU A 231 1.64 -31.94 19.58
N ARG A 232 0.63 -32.57 18.97
CA ARG A 232 -0.54 -31.91 18.39
C ARG A 232 -1.29 -30.98 19.35
N ASN A 233 -1.32 -31.33 20.65
CA ASN A 233 -2.05 -30.57 21.66
C ASN A 233 -1.20 -29.49 22.35
N THR A 234 0.03 -29.28 21.90
CA THR A 234 0.87 -28.19 22.39
C THR A 234 0.21 -26.86 22.02
N GLU A 235 0.28 -25.89 22.89
CA GLU A 235 -0.16 -24.53 22.60
C GLU A 235 0.62 -23.96 21.42
N ASN A 236 -0.04 -23.22 20.54
CA ASN A 236 0.55 -22.69 19.30
C ASN A 236 1.21 -23.78 18.42
N ALA A 237 0.58 -24.98 18.33
CA ALA A 237 1.05 -26.05 17.46
C ALA A 237 0.56 -25.86 16.03
N TYR A 238 1.49 -25.82 15.06
CA TYR A 238 1.24 -25.64 13.65
C TYR A 238 1.55 -26.91 12.87
N ARG A 239 0.69 -27.27 11.91
CA ARG A 239 0.88 -28.44 11.06
C ARG A 239 1.96 -28.21 10.01
N VAL A 240 2.99 -29.06 9.95
CA VAL A 240 3.99 -29.07 8.90
C VAL A 240 3.45 -29.78 7.68
N ILE A 241 3.48 -29.13 6.52
CA ILE A 241 2.95 -29.66 5.26
C ILE A 241 4.05 -29.99 4.24
N LYS A 242 5.20 -29.32 4.30
CA LYS A 242 6.29 -29.52 3.34
C LYS A 242 7.64 -29.19 3.97
N ASN A 243 8.67 -29.84 3.49
CA ASN A 243 10.06 -29.51 3.79
C ASN A 243 10.68 -28.80 2.58
N ASN A 244 11.17 -27.58 2.76
CA ASN A 244 11.81 -26.81 1.69
C ASN A 244 13.34 -26.96 1.72
N SER A 245 13.92 -27.15 2.91
CA SER A 245 15.35 -27.37 3.13
C SER A 245 15.61 -27.95 4.52
N ASP A 246 16.88 -28.18 4.86
CA ASP A 246 17.27 -28.70 6.19
C ASP A 246 16.95 -27.73 7.35
N TYR A 247 16.59 -26.49 7.06
CA TYR A 247 16.30 -25.43 8.06
C TYR A 247 15.03 -24.63 7.79
N VAL A 248 14.24 -24.96 6.74
CA VAL A 248 12.97 -24.31 6.42
C VAL A 248 11.88 -25.31 6.11
N VAL A 249 10.74 -25.20 6.77
CA VAL A 249 9.52 -25.96 6.49
C VAL A 249 8.35 -25.03 6.21
N GLU A 250 7.33 -25.55 5.49
CA GLU A 250 6.04 -24.87 5.34
C GLU A 250 5.04 -25.39 6.38
N ILE A 251 4.34 -24.45 7.00
CA ILE A 251 3.29 -24.72 7.99
C ILE A 251 1.96 -24.12 7.54
N ILE A 252 0.85 -24.68 8.05
CA ILE A 252 -0.46 -24.02 8.00
C ILE A 252 -0.59 -23.14 9.26
N PHE A 253 -0.67 -21.83 9.02
CA PHE A 253 -0.95 -20.84 10.05
C PHE A 253 -2.41 -20.39 9.94
N ARG A 254 -3.14 -20.42 11.09
CA ARG A 254 -4.58 -20.11 11.13
C ARG A 254 -5.05 -19.72 12.52
#